data_3cc6998fc78c38c1d8a9b618721ea850
#
_entry.id   3cc6998fc78c38c1d8a9b618721ea850
#
_cell.length_a   1.000
_cell.length_b   1.000
_cell.length_c   1.000
_cell.angle_alpha   90.00
_cell.angle_beta   90.00
_cell.angle_gamma   90.00
#
_symmetry.space_group_name_H-M   'P 1'
#
loop_
_entity.id
_entity.type
_entity.pdbx_description
1 polymer ?
#
loop_
_entity_poly.entity_id
_entity_poly.type
_entity_poly.pdbx_seq_one_letter_code
_entity_poly.pdbx_strand_id
1 'polypeptide(L)'
;MKHKPLNEQVIVITGASSGIGLCTALLAAERGAQVVLLARSGQTLDEIVQAIAVEGGRAHAMTVDVSDREALQRTLIEILTLHGRIDTWVNNAGVAIYGKLDQVTEADSKRLFEINFWGVVNGSLLAMPALQSAQGTLINVGSEVSEAVVPLQGMYSASKHAVKGFTDALRVEYEHVDEAPVSIVLIQPTAVNTPYPQHARNYLPSEPKLPSPLIDPHRVAEAILEAAVEGGRNIKVGAMAHLNTATSNVLPALADRMSALQAKRQQHDQAPRDPDGTLFKAGHSGRVYGVSKDGEILETTADPRSQG
;
A
#
# COMPACT_ATOMS: atom_id res chain seq x y z
N MET A 1 -11.79 19.22 2.32
CA MET A 1 -11.54 19.84 3.67
C MET A 1 -10.04 19.95 3.82
N LYS A 2 -9.52 21.04 4.36
CA LYS A 2 -8.09 21.18 4.63
C LYS A 2 -7.79 20.72 6.07
N HIS A 3 -6.82 19.83 6.21
CA HIS A 3 -6.44 19.24 7.48
C HIS A 3 -5.20 19.93 8.08
N LYS A 4 -4.71 19.45 9.22
CA LYS A 4 -3.52 19.99 9.86
C LYS A 4 -2.27 19.82 8.97
N PRO A 5 -1.26 20.70 9.09
CA PRO A 5 0.04 20.47 8.46
C PRO A 5 0.71 19.22 9.02
N LEU A 6 1.57 18.58 8.22
CA LEU A 6 2.15 17.28 8.55
C LEU A 6 2.89 17.25 9.90
N ASN A 7 3.61 18.33 10.24
CA ASN A 7 4.36 18.43 11.50
C ASN A 7 3.49 18.47 12.77
N GLU A 8 2.15 18.60 12.62
CA GLU A 8 1.17 18.55 13.69
C GLU A 8 0.36 17.25 13.68
N GLN A 9 0.63 16.33 12.76
CA GLN A 9 -0.12 15.09 12.60
C GLN A 9 0.53 13.88 13.27
N VAL A 10 -0.33 12.98 13.78
CA VAL A 10 -0.01 11.57 14.05
C VAL A 10 -0.50 10.77 12.85
N ILE A 11 0.44 10.19 12.10
CA ILE A 11 0.19 9.44 10.86
C ILE A 11 0.46 7.96 11.09
N VAL A 12 -0.56 7.13 10.95
CA VAL A 12 -0.44 5.67 11.07
C VAL A 12 -0.36 5.05 9.67
N ILE A 13 0.64 4.19 9.43
CA ILE A 13 0.89 3.58 8.11
C ILE A 13 0.98 2.07 8.26
N THR A 14 0.06 1.33 7.62
CA THR A 14 0.13 -0.13 7.55
C THR A 14 1.04 -0.58 6.40
N GLY A 15 1.75 -1.72 6.56
CA GLY A 15 2.70 -2.18 5.56
C GLY A 15 3.92 -1.27 5.43
N ALA A 16 4.36 -0.67 6.54
CA ALA A 16 5.43 0.33 6.57
C ALA A 16 6.86 -0.25 6.53
N SER A 17 7.02 -1.57 6.42
CA SER A 17 8.34 -2.22 6.41
C SER A 17 9.05 -2.18 5.05
N SER A 18 8.39 -1.75 3.97
CA SER A 18 8.99 -1.68 2.62
C SER A 18 8.18 -0.84 1.64
N GLY A 19 8.76 -0.58 0.47
CA GLY A 19 8.09 0.02 -0.69
C GLY A 19 7.42 1.37 -0.39
N ILE A 20 6.17 1.53 -0.86
CA ILE A 20 5.39 2.78 -0.71
C ILE A 20 5.21 3.14 0.77
N GLY A 21 4.88 2.17 1.63
CA GLY A 21 4.64 2.44 3.05
C GLY A 21 5.87 2.95 3.77
N LEU A 22 7.04 2.34 3.52
CA LEU A 22 8.32 2.81 4.06
C LEU A 22 8.69 4.20 3.51
N CYS A 23 8.58 4.41 2.20
CA CYS A 23 8.86 5.70 1.58
C CYS A 23 7.96 6.80 2.18
N THR A 24 6.67 6.53 2.37
CA THR A 24 5.72 7.46 3.01
C THR A 24 6.12 7.76 4.46
N ALA A 25 6.54 6.74 5.22
CA ALA A 25 6.95 6.89 6.61
C ALA A 25 8.21 7.78 6.74
N LEU A 26 9.23 7.53 5.91
CA LEU A 26 10.46 8.31 5.89
C LEU A 26 10.17 9.78 5.55
N LEU A 27 9.39 10.02 4.49
CA LEU A 27 9.06 11.37 4.04
C LEU A 27 8.16 12.11 5.04
N ALA A 28 7.21 11.43 5.69
CA ALA A 28 6.37 12.02 6.73
C ALA A 28 7.19 12.44 7.95
N ALA A 29 8.13 11.58 8.40
CA ALA A 29 9.02 11.87 9.51
C ALA A 29 9.98 13.05 9.21
N GLU A 30 10.53 13.11 8.00
CA GLU A 30 11.34 14.24 7.51
C GLU A 30 10.58 15.57 7.56
N ARG A 31 9.25 15.52 7.27
CA ARG A 31 8.34 16.68 7.35
C ARG A 31 7.81 16.97 8.75
N GLY A 32 8.36 16.32 9.77
CA GLY A 32 8.08 16.57 11.18
C GLY A 32 6.84 15.89 11.75
N ALA A 33 6.18 14.98 10.99
CA ALA A 33 5.06 14.21 11.52
C ALA A 33 5.51 13.24 12.62
N GLN A 34 4.57 12.89 13.52
CA GLN A 34 4.72 11.72 14.38
C GLN A 34 4.24 10.51 13.59
N VAL A 35 5.12 9.57 13.25
CA VAL A 35 4.78 8.42 12.41
C VAL A 35 4.63 7.16 13.25
N VAL A 36 3.56 6.39 13.02
CA VAL A 36 3.37 5.06 13.60
C VAL A 36 3.42 4.02 12.48
N LEU A 37 4.41 3.14 12.55
CA LEU A 37 4.69 2.12 11.55
C LEU A 37 4.09 0.79 11.96
N LEU A 38 3.20 0.25 11.14
CA LEU A 38 2.56 -1.05 11.36
C LEU A 38 2.98 -2.05 10.29
N ALA A 39 3.53 -3.20 10.69
CA ALA A 39 3.80 -4.34 9.80
C ALA A 39 3.97 -5.63 10.63
N ARG A 40 4.14 -6.76 9.94
CA ARG A 40 4.36 -8.07 10.60
C ARG A 40 5.82 -8.30 11.03
N SER A 41 6.78 -7.57 10.45
CA SER A 41 8.23 -7.71 10.74
C SER A 41 8.67 -6.68 11.79
N GLY A 42 8.60 -7.04 13.07
CA GLY A 42 8.99 -6.15 14.18
C GLY A 42 10.44 -5.70 14.08
N GLN A 43 11.38 -6.63 13.87
CA GLN A 43 12.80 -6.29 13.76
C GLN A 43 13.07 -5.24 12.66
N THR A 44 12.50 -5.43 11.47
CA THR A 44 12.66 -4.45 10.37
C THR A 44 12.07 -3.08 10.75
N LEU A 45 10.92 -3.07 11.45
CA LEU A 45 10.33 -1.82 11.92
C LEU A 45 11.21 -1.10 12.95
N ASP A 46 11.83 -1.84 13.87
CA ASP A 46 12.73 -1.28 14.88
C ASP A 46 13.97 -0.63 14.23
N GLU A 47 14.55 -1.30 13.22
CA GLU A 47 15.66 -0.75 12.41
C GLU A 47 15.25 0.56 11.70
N ILE A 48 14.04 0.60 11.13
CA ILE A 48 13.51 1.80 10.46
C ILE A 48 13.27 2.94 11.47
N VAL A 49 12.72 2.65 12.65
CA VAL A 49 12.53 3.65 13.72
C VAL A 49 13.85 4.24 14.16
N GLN A 50 14.89 3.41 14.32
CA GLN A 50 16.23 3.87 14.64
C GLN A 50 16.81 4.78 13.55
N ALA A 51 16.66 4.40 12.27
CA ALA A 51 17.11 5.23 11.16
C ALA A 51 16.39 6.59 11.11
N ILE A 52 15.07 6.62 11.37
CA ILE A 52 14.30 7.86 11.45
C ILE A 52 14.79 8.73 12.64
N ALA A 53 15.06 8.12 13.80
CA ALA A 53 15.51 8.84 14.99
C ALA A 53 16.92 9.47 14.82
N VAL A 54 17.83 8.79 14.12
CA VAL A 54 19.18 9.33 13.79
C VAL A 54 19.07 10.63 12.99
N GLU A 55 18.06 10.74 12.12
CA GLU A 55 17.79 11.95 11.34
C GLU A 55 16.92 13.00 12.08
N GLY A 56 16.64 12.77 13.36
CA GLY A 56 15.83 13.69 14.18
C GLY A 56 14.33 13.58 13.97
N GLY A 57 13.85 12.59 13.21
CA GLY A 57 12.43 12.30 13.03
C GLY A 57 11.82 11.58 14.24
N ARG A 58 10.48 11.50 14.26
CA ARG A 58 9.72 10.87 15.34
C ARG A 58 8.90 9.70 14.79
N ALA A 59 9.25 8.50 15.22
CA ALA A 59 8.55 7.28 14.80
C ALA A 59 8.32 6.31 15.96
N HIS A 60 7.28 5.50 15.85
CA HIS A 60 6.95 4.41 16.75
C HIS A 60 6.57 3.17 15.93
N ALA A 61 7.04 1.99 16.31
CA ALA A 61 6.76 0.74 15.61
C ALA A 61 5.84 -0.16 16.42
N MET A 62 4.88 -0.81 15.75
CA MET A 62 4.04 -1.84 16.35
C MET A 62 3.86 -3.01 15.39
N THR A 63 4.10 -4.22 15.89
CA THR A 63 3.98 -5.45 15.11
C THR A 63 2.53 -5.93 15.09
N VAL A 64 1.91 -5.95 13.90
CA VAL A 64 0.54 -6.42 13.73
C VAL A 64 0.30 -6.98 12.31
N ASP A 65 -0.55 -8.01 12.21
CA ASP A 65 -1.16 -8.44 10.97
C ASP A 65 -2.52 -7.74 10.80
N VAL A 66 -2.69 -6.97 9.72
CA VAL A 66 -3.92 -6.21 9.45
C VAL A 66 -5.16 -7.08 9.25
N SER A 67 -4.97 -8.36 8.94
CA SER A 67 -6.06 -9.33 8.83
C SER A 67 -6.62 -9.79 10.18
N ASP A 68 -5.83 -9.65 11.26
CA ASP A 68 -6.27 -9.91 12.63
C ASP A 68 -6.92 -8.64 13.20
N ARG A 69 -8.28 -8.59 13.12
CA ARG A 69 -9.06 -7.45 13.57
C ARG A 69 -8.87 -7.14 15.05
N GLU A 70 -8.79 -8.18 15.90
CA GLU A 70 -8.66 -8.00 17.35
C GLU A 70 -7.28 -7.46 17.72
N ALA A 71 -6.22 -7.99 17.09
CA ALA A 71 -4.87 -7.47 17.26
C ALA A 71 -4.79 -6.02 16.80
N LEU A 72 -5.36 -5.69 15.63
CA LEU A 72 -5.38 -4.33 15.10
C LEU A 72 -6.15 -3.35 16.01
N GLN A 73 -7.24 -3.81 16.62
CA GLN A 73 -8.00 -3.01 17.60
C GLN A 73 -7.16 -2.73 18.86
N ARG A 74 -6.46 -3.73 19.41
CA ARG A 74 -5.54 -3.53 20.54
C ARG A 74 -4.43 -2.54 20.20
N THR A 75 -3.83 -2.68 19.01
CA THR A 75 -2.80 -1.77 18.51
C THR A 75 -3.33 -0.34 18.40
N LEU A 76 -4.54 -0.14 17.89
CA LEU A 76 -5.15 1.19 17.77
C LEU A 76 -5.38 1.83 19.15
N ILE A 77 -5.85 1.07 20.15
CA ILE A 77 -6.02 1.56 21.54
C ILE A 77 -4.66 1.99 22.10
N GLU A 78 -3.61 1.22 21.87
CA GLU A 78 -2.25 1.56 22.29
C GLU A 78 -1.75 2.85 21.64
N ILE A 79 -1.96 3.02 20.32
CA ILE A 79 -1.63 4.26 19.60
C ILE A 79 -2.33 5.46 20.23
N LEU A 80 -3.65 5.35 20.49
CA LEU A 80 -4.41 6.42 21.12
C LEU A 80 -3.95 6.72 22.55
N THR A 81 -3.53 5.70 23.30
CA THR A 81 -2.98 5.86 24.65
C THR A 81 -1.64 6.61 24.62
N LEU A 82 -0.77 6.30 23.65
CA LEU A 82 0.56 6.92 23.54
C LEU A 82 0.54 8.32 22.95
N HIS A 83 -0.31 8.55 21.94
CA HIS A 83 -0.28 9.78 21.14
C HIS A 83 -1.53 10.68 21.33
N GLY A 84 -2.58 10.16 21.97
CA GLY A 84 -3.81 10.89 22.26
C GLY A 84 -4.73 11.10 21.05
N ARG A 85 -4.25 10.83 19.82
CA ARG A 85 -4.96 11.12 18.58
C ARG A 85 -4.42 10.34 17.38
N ILE A 86 -5.19 10.28 16.31
CA ILE A 86 -4.78 9.86 14.99
C ILE A 86 -5.34 10.89 14.00
N ASP A 87 -4.47 11.56 13.23
CA ASP A 87 -4.87 12.56 12.23
C ASP A 87 -4.97 11.95 10.82
N THR A 88 -4.10 11.00 10.49
CA THR A 88 -4.13 10.29 9.21
C THR A 88 -3.92 8.79 9.44
N TRP A 89 -4.78 7.98 8.82
CA TRP A 89 -4.63 6.53 8.76
C TRP A 89 -4.44 6.09 7.31
N VAL A 90 -3.32 5.40 7.03
CA VAL A 90 -2.98 4.91 5.68
C VAL A 90 -3.06 3.39 5.65
N ASN A 91 -4.07 2.86 4.98
CA ASN A 91 -4.17 1.45 4.64
C ASN A 91 -3.34 1.17 3.39
N ASN A 92 -2.07 0.84 3.58
CA ASN A 92 -1.13 0.53 2.50
C ASN A 92 -0.70 -0.94 2.47
N ALA A 93 -0.83 -1.69 3.57
CA ALA A 93 -0.49 -3.10 3.62
C ALA A 93 -1.16 -3.88 2.48
N GLY A 94 -0.39 -4.67 1.75
CA GLY A 94 -0.88 -5.47 0.65
C GLY A 94 0.15 -6.48 0.17
N VAL A 95 -0.36 -7.56 -0.42
CA VAL A 95 0.41 -8.68 -0.97
C VAL A 95 -0.06 -9.00 -2.39
N ALA A 96 0.76 -9.74 -3.13
CA ALA A 96 0.46 -10.19 -4.48
C ALA A 96 0.52 -11.70 -4.63
N ILE A 97 -0.15 -12.19 -5.68
CA ILE A 97 0.02 -13.54 -6.21
C ILE A 97 0.22 -13.41 -7.71
N TYR A 98 1.28 -14.02 -8.21
CA TYR A 98 1.52 -14.19 -9.64
C TYR A 98 1.20 -15.62 -10.06
N GLY A 99 0.24 -15.79 -10.94
CA GLY A 99 -0.22 -17.08 -11.47
C GLY A 99 -1.50 -16.94 -12.28
N LYS A 100 -1.82 -17.94 -13.09
CA LYS A 100 -3.13 -18.02 -13.73
C LYS A 100 -4.19 -18.33 -12.67
N LEU A 101 -5.42 -17.85 -12.87
CA LEU A 101 -6.50 -18.03 -11.91
C LEU A 101 -6.81 -19.50 -11.58
N ASP A 102 -6.66 -20.39 -12.56
CA ASP A 102 -6.86 -21.83 -12.41
C ASP A 102 -5.71 -22.57 -11.70
N GLN A 103 -4.57 -21.90 -11.51
CA GLN A 103 -3.39 -22.43 -10.80
C GLN A 103 -3.31 -21.98 -9.34
N VAL A 104 -3.89 -20.82 -9.03
CA VAL A 104 -3.84 -20.24 -7.67
C VAL A 104 -4.78 -21.01 -6.75
N THR A 105 -4.25 -21.45 -5.60
CA THR A 105 -5.06 -22.20 -4.64
C THR A 105 -6.12 -21.33 -3.97
N GLU A 106 -7.21 -21.96 -3.53
CA GLU A 106 -8.27 -21.29 -2.76
C GLU A 106 -7.71 -20.66 -1.46
N ALA A 107 -6.81 -21.37 -0.77
CA ALA A 107 -6.19 -20.91 0.46
C ALA A 107 -5.38 -19.62 0.25
N ASP A 108 -4.55 -19.57 -0.80
CA ASP A 108 -3.75 -18.39 -1.13
C ASP A 108 -4.65 -17.22 -1.55
N SER A 109 -5.71 -17.50 -2.32
CA SER A 109 -6.69 -16.49 -2.73
C SER A 109 -7.43 -15.89 -1.53
N LYS A 110 -7.89 -16.72 -0.58
CA LYS A 110 -8.51 -16.26 0.66
C LYS A 110 -7.56 -15.40 1.49
N ARG A 111 -6.31 -15.87 1.67
CA ARG A 111 -5.30 -15.14 2.42
C ARG A 111 -4.99 -13.77 1.81
N LEU A 112 -4.90 -13.70 0.49
CA LEU A 112 -4.72 -12.41 -0.20
C LEU A 112 -5.89 -11.46 0.10
N PHE A 113 -7.13 -11.92 0.06
CA PHE A 113 -8.30 -11.10 0.38
C PHE A 113 -8.36 -10.69 1.86
N GLU A 114 -7.95 -11.57 2.79
CA GLU A 114 -7.85 -11.24 4.21
C GLU A 114 -6.91 -10.04 4.44
N ILE A 115 -5.77 -10.01 3.74
CA ILE A 115 -4.81 -8.92 3.87
C ILE A 115 -5.26 -7.70 3.08
N ASN A 116 -5.50 -7.84 1.76
CA ASN A 116 -5.67 -6.72 0.84
C ASN A 116 -7.02 -6.03 0.97
N PHE A 117 -8.07 -6.76 1.33
CA PHE A 117 -9.44 -6.25 1.44
C PHE A 117 -9.88 -6.14 2.91
N TRP A 118 -9.91 -7.26 3.65
CA TRP A 118 -10.35 -7.22 5.04
C TRP A 118 -9.41 -6.42 5.94
N GLY A 119 -8.10 -6.40 5.66
CA GLY A 119 -7.16 -5.51 6.34
C GLY A 119 -7.52 -4.03 6.14
N VAL A 120 -7.91 -3.63 4.93
CA VAL A 120 -8.39 -2.27 4.64
C VAL A 120 -9.71 -1.99 5.35
N VAL A 121 -10.68 -2.91 5.33
CA VAL A 121 -11.95 -2.77 6.05
C VAL A 121 -11.72 -2.62 7.54
N ASN A 122 -10.90 -3.49 8.14
CA ASN A 122 -10.57 -3.44 9.56
C ASN A 122 -9.92 -2.11 9.95
N GLY A 123 -8.85 -1.71 9.24
CA GLY A 123 -8.15 -0.45 9.50
C GLY A 123 -9.06 0.76 9.36
N SER A 124 -9.87 0.81 8.30
CA SER A 124 -10.79 1.92 8.05
C SER A 124 -11.83 2.07 9.15
N LEU A 125 -12.55 0.98 9.47
CA LEU A 125 -13.66 1.04 10.44
C LEU A 125 -13.17 1.24 11.87
N LEU A 126 -12.03 0.66 12.25
CA LEU A 126 -11.45 0.84 13.57
C LEU A 126 -10.90 2.25 13.79
N ALA A 127 -10.25 2.84 12.77
CA ALA A 127 -9.67 4.18 12.88
C ALA A 127 -10.71 5.32 12.78
N MET A 128 -11.88 5.06 12.18
CA MET A 128 -12.87 6.09 11.86
C MET A 128 -13.28 6.98 13.05
N PRO A 129 -13.58 6.46 14.26
CA PRO A 129 -13.94 7.32 15.39
C PRO A 129 -12.83 8.31 15.78
N ALA A 130 -11.56 7.87 15.73
CA ALA A 130 -10.41 8.73 16.02
C ALA A 130 -10.21 9.79 14.93
N LEU A 131 -10.36 9.40 13.65
CA LEU A 131 -10.25 10.31 12.51
C LEU A 131 -11.35 11.37 12.52
N GLN A 132 -12.60 11.01 12.82
CA GLN A 132 -13.70 11.98 12.98
C GLN A 132 -13.40 12.98 14.10
N SER A 133 -12.93 12.51 15.27
CA SER A 133 -12.56 13.37 16.40
C SER A 133 -11.41 14.32 16.05
N ALA A 134 -10.45 13.87 15.23
CA ALA A 134 -9.31 14.67 14.80
C ALA A 134 -9.61 15.57 13.60
N GLN A 135 -10.77 15.42 12.95
CA GLN A 135 -11.08 15.97 11.62
C GLN A 135 -10.04 15.57 10.59
N GLY A 136 -9.70 14.27 10.56
CA GLY A 136 -8.54 13.72 9.89
C GLY A 136 -8.84 13.11 8.53
N THR A 137 -7.88 12.32 8.04
CA THR A 137 -7.94 11.71 6.70
C THR A 137 -7.74 10.20 6.77
N LEU A 138 -8.64 9.44 6.14
CA LEU A 138 -8.48 8.03 5.83
C LEU A 138 -7.95 7.88 4.40
N ILE A 139 -6.84 7.20 4.22
CA ILE A 139 -6.23 6.97 2.91
C ILE A 139 -6.13 5.47 2.65
N ASN A 140 -6.81 4.99 1.62
CA ASN A 140 -6.72 3.62 1.14
C ASN A 140 -5.83 3.56 -0.11
N VAL A 141 -4.77 2.75 -0.08
CA VAL A 141 -3.91 2.56 -1.25
C VAL A 141 -4.49 1.45 -2.12
N GLY A 142 -5.14 1.87 -3.20
CA GLY A 142 -5.63 1.03 -4.26
C GLY A 142 -4.53 0.69 -5.28
N SER A 143 -4.89 0.77 -6.55
CA SER A 143 -4.01 0.58 -7.71
C SER A 143 -4.75 1.05 -8.97
N GLU A 144 -4.07 1.23 -10.10
CA GLU A 144 -4.73 1.33 -11.41
C GLU A 144 -5.61 0.09 -11.69
N VAL A 145 -5.23 -1.08 -11.16
CA VAL A 145 -6.04 -2.30 -11.25
C VAL A 145 -7.21 -2.36 -10.26
N SER A 146 -7.57 -1.25 -9.64
CA SER A 146 -8.89 -1.05 -9.01
C SER A 146 -10.00 -0.73 -10.05
N GLU A 147 -9.62 -0.43 -11.29
CA GLU A 147 -10.53 -0.12 -12.42
C GLU A 147 -10.11 -0.80 -13.74
N ALA A 148 -8.94 -1.43 -13.78
CA ALA A 148 -8.42 -2.20 -14.90
C ALA A 148 -8.02 -3.60 -14.41
N VAL A 149 -7.59 -4.48 -15.31
CA VAL A 149 -7.09 -5.81 -14.95
C VAL A 149 -5.72 -6.06 -15.57
N VAL A 150 -4.92 -6.85 -14.87
CA VAL A 150 -3.62 -7.29 -15.37
C VAL A 150 -3.56 -8.82 -15.31
N PRO A 151 -3.13 -9.50 -16.39
CA PRO A 151 -3.04 -10.95 -16.41
C PRO A 151 -2.02 -11.44 -15.38
N LEU A 152 -2.16 -12.69 -14.96
CA LEU A 152 -1.33 -13.33 -13.93
C LEU A 152 -1.47 -12.76 -12.51
N GLN A 153 -2.24 -11.72 -12.32
CA GLN A 153 -2.54 -11.11 -11.01
C GLN A 153 -4.06 -10.94 -10.83
N GLY A 154 -4.86 -11.93 -11.26
CA GLY A 154 -6.33 -11.82 -11.26
C GLY A 154 -6.93 -11.65 -9.87
N MET A 155 -6.47 -12.42 -8.85
CA MET A 155 -6.93 -12.28 -7.48
C MET A 155 -6.53 -10.95 -6.85
N TYR A 156 -5.33 -10.43 -7.18
CA TYR A 156 -4.91 -9.10 -6.78
C TYR A 156 -5.80 -8.01 -7.38
N SER A 157 -6.06 -8.07 -8.69
CA SER A 157 -6.96 -7.14 -9.37
C SER A 157 -8.35 -7.15 -8.74
N ALA A 158 -8.92 -8.34 -8.49
CA ALA A 158 -10.21 -8.48 -7.82
C ALA A 158 -10.23 -7.84 -6.43
N SER A 159 -9.18 -8.06 -5.63
CA SER A 159 -9.06 -7.45 -4.29
C SER A 159 -8.99 -5.92 -4.34
N LYS A 160 -8.30 -5.34 -5.34
CA LYS A 160 -8.19 -3.89 -5.50
C LYS A 160 -9.48 -3.25 -6.05
N HIS A 161 -10.27 -3.96 -6.86
CA HIS A 161 -11.64 -3.54 -7.22
C HIS A 161 -12.54 -3.51 -5.96
N ALA A 162 -12.45 -4.53 -5.10
CA ALA A 162 -13.20 -4.57 -3.86
C ALA A 162 -12.82 -3.41 -2.92
N VAL A 163 -11.52 -3.08 -2.79
CA VAL A 163 -11.05 -1.92 -2.03
C VAL A 163 -11.64 -0.61 -2.56
N LYS A 164 -11.69 -0.43 -3.90
CA LYS A 164 -12.31 0.76 -4.49
C LYS A 164 -13.78 0.85 -4.16
N GLY A 165 -14.55 -0.23 -4.38
CA GLY A 165 -15.98 -0.26 -4.10
C GLY A 165 -16.28 0.04 -2.63
N PHE A 166 -15.53 -0.56 -1.70
CA PHE A 166 -15.62 -0.28 -0.27
C PHE A 166 -15.29 1.18 0.06
N THR A 167 -14.20 1.71 -0.49
CA THR A 167 -13.78 3.11 -0.23
C THR A 167 -14.83 4.11 -0.74
N ASP A 168 -15.39 3.86 -1.92
CA ASP A 168 -16.43 4.73 -2.49
C ASP A 168 -17.72 4.69 -1.65
N ALA A 169 -18.14 3.49 -1.18
CA ALA A 169 -19.31 3.35 -0.30
C ALA A 169 -19.08 4.05 1.06
N LEU A 170 -17.91 3.79 1.67
CA LEU A 170 -17.55 4.41 2.95
C LEU A 170 -17.56 5.95 2.87
N ARG A 171 -17.06 6.50 1.76
CA ARG A 171 -17.08 7.95 1.52
C ARG A 171 -18.51 8.48 1.43
N VAL A 172 -19.38 7.80 0.70
CA VAL A 172 -20.79 8.23 0.60
C VAL A 172 -21.46 8.22 1.96
N GLU A 173 -21.26 7.19 2.77
CA GLU A 173 -21.83 7.10 4.11
C GLU A 173 -21.31 8.20 5.03
N TYR A 174 -20.00 8.33 5.19
CA TYR A 174 -19.42 9.27 6.16
C TYR A 174 -19.43 10.73 5.68
N GLU A 175 -18.97 11.01 4.43
CA GLU A 175 -18.84 12.40 3.98
C GLU A 175 -20.17 13.01 3.51
N HIS A 176 -21.11 12.20 2.99
CA HIS A 176 -22.33 12.73 2.35
C HIS A 176 -23.63 12.41 3.10
N VAL A 177 -23.71 11.27 3.80
CA VAL A 177 -24.91 10.92 4.60
C VAL A 177 -24.75 11.45 6.02
N ASP A 178 -23.65 11.17 6.68
CA ASP A 178 -23.38 11.57 8.06
C ASP A 178 -22.79 12.98 8.17
N GLU A 179 -22.35 13.57 7.06
CA GLU A 179 -21.63 14.86 7.01
C GLU A 179 -20.46 14.93 8.01
N ALA A 180 -19.79 13.78 8.19
CA ALA A 180 -18.71 13.64 9.16
C ALA A 180 -17.48 14.47 8.74
N PRO A 181 -16.76 15.09 9.69
CA PRO A 181 -15.61 15.95 9.41
C PRO A 181 -14.34 15.09 9.14
N VAL A 182 -14.39 14.25 8.13
CA VAL A 182 -13.31 13.33 7.73
C VAL A 182 -13.17 13.35 6.21
N SER A 183 -11.95 13.19 5.68
CA SER A 183 -11.73 12.95 4.26
C SER A 183 -11.38 11.47 4.01
N ILE A 184 -12.00 10.85 2.99
CA ILE A 184 -11.80 9.45 2.63
C ILE A 184 -11.24 9.38 1.21
N VAL A 185 -9.96 9.04 1.09
CA VAL A 185 -9.18 9.13 -0.15
C VAL A 185 -8.75 7.75 -0.64
N LEU A 186 -8.86 7.51 -1.95
CA LEU A 186 -8.28 6.38 -2.64
C LEU A 186 -7.09 6.83 -3.48
N ILE A 187 -5.89 6.29 -3.20
CA ILE A 187 -4.69 6.49 -4.03
C ILE A 187 -4.56 5.33 -5.00
N GLN A 188 -4.47 5.61 -6.28
CA GLN A 188 -4.42 4.62 -7.36
C GLN A 188 -3.13 4.74 -8.17
N PRO A 189 -2.00 4.17 -7.70
CA PRO A 189 -0.75 4.19 -8.46
C PRO A 189 -0.79 3.21 -9.63
N THR A 190 -0.02 3.52 -10.69
CA THR A 190 0.43 2.56 -11.70
C THR A 190 1.55 1.68 -11.14
N ALA A 191 2.28 0.94 -11.98
CA ALA A 191 3.41 0.11 -11.56
C ALA A 191 4.50 0.96 -10.88
N VAL A 192 4.83 0.64 -9.63
CA VAL A 192 5.77 1.38 -8.77
C VAL A 192 7.02 0.54 -8.51
N ASN A 193 8.21 1.14 -8.60
CA ASN A 193 9.48 0.45 -8.32
C ASN A 193 9.62 0.14 -6.83
N THR A 194 9.05 -0.97 -6.39
CA THR A 194 9.08 -1.45 -5.00
C THR A 194 9.41 -2.94 -4.94
N PRO A 195 9.76 -3.49 -3.77
CA PRO A 195 9.95 -4.93 -3.58
C PRO A 195 8.69 -5.80 -3.75
N TYR A 196 7.56 -5.22 -4.17
CA TYR A 196 6.28 -5.90 -4.32
C TYR A 196 6.35 -7.22 -5.12
N PRO A 197 7.03 -7.32 -6.31
CA PRO A 197 7.14 -8.60 -7.01
C PRO A 197 7.93 -9.66 -6.24
N GLN A 198 9.01 -9.25 -5.55
CA GLN A 198 9.85 -10.16 -4.76
C GLN A 198 9.13 -10.70 -3.52
N HIS A 199 8.11 -9.99 -3.03
CA HIS A 199 7.28 -10.39 -1.90
C HIS A 199 6.07 -11.24 -2.32
N ALA A 200 5.81 -11.38 -3.61
CA ALA A 200 4.61 -12.05 -4.11
C ALA A 200 4.69 -13.58 -3.96
N ARG A 201 3.55 -14.21 -3.66
CA ARG A 201 3.38 -15.64 -3.91
C ARG A 201 3.45 -15.89 -5.41
N ASN A 202 4.33 -16.78 -5.85
CA ASN A 202 4.64 -16.95 -7.25
C ASN A 202 4.39 -18.39 -7.74
N TYR A 203 3.47 -18.54 -8.70
CA TYR A 203 3.15 -19.78 -9.40
C TYR A 203 3.78 -19.85 -10.79
N LEU A 204 4.52 -18.81 -11.20
CA LEU A 204 5.20 -18.77 -12.50
C LEU A 204 6.52 -19.55 -12.46
N PRO A 205 6.99 -20.04 -13.59
CA PRO A 205 8.30 -20.71 -13.68
C PRO A 205 9.48 -19.74 -13.56
N SER A 206 9.23 -18.44 -13.59
CA SER A 206 10.23 -17.37 -13.58
C SER A 206 9.98 -16.36 -12.48
N GLU A 207 11.01 -15.60 -12.12
CA GLU A 207 10.92 -14.49 -11.16
C GLU A 207 9.93 -13.42 -11.68
N PRO A 208 8.95 -12.98 -10.86
CA PRO A 208 7.97 -11.99 -11.30
C PRO A 208 8.58 -10.58 -11.36
N LYS A 209 8.05 -9.76 -12.27
CA LYS A 209 8.35 -8.33 -12.34
C LYS A 209 7.13 -7.53 -12.73
N LEU A 210 7.15 -6.24 -12.42
CA LEU A 210 6.15 -5.30 -12.91
C LEU A 210 6.47 -4.85 -14.34
N PRO A 211 5.44 -4.61 -15.17
CA PRO A 211 5.64 -4.08 -16.52
C PRO A 211 6.14 -2.62 -16.47
N SER A 212 7.11 -2.30 -17.31
CA SER A 212 7.60 -0.92 -17.49
C SER A 212 6.59 -0.06 -18.28
N PRO A 213 6.56 1.27 -18.04
CA PRO A 213 7.45 2.04 -17.17
C PRO A 213 7.05 1.97 -15.69
N LEU A 214 8.05 1.89 -14.81
CA LEU A 214 7.87 2.00 -13.36
C LEU A 214 7.92 3.46 -12.92
N ILE A 215 7.08 3.86 -11.97
CA ILE A 215 7.21 5.16 -11.31
C ILE A 215 7.99 5.04 -10.01
N ASP A 216 8.56 6.15 -9.57
CA ASP A 216 9.26 6.25 -8.29
C ASP A 216 8.26 6.13 -7.12
N PRO A 217 8.53 5.31 -6.09
CA PRO A 217 7.74 5.25 -4.85
C PRO A 217 7.53 6.62 -4.19
N HIS A 218 8.50 7.51 -4.31
CA HIS A 218 8.43 8.86 -3.77
C HIS A 218 7.23 9.64 -4.32
N ARG A 219 6.88 9.49 -5.60
CA ARG A 219 5.70 10.13 -6.19
C ARG A 219 4.39 9.69 -5.55
N VAL A 220 4.32 8.42 -5.14
CA VAL A 220 3.13 7.89 -4.45
C VAL A 220 3.09 8.36 -3.01
N ALA A 221 4.24 8.38 -2.32
CA ALA A 221 4.39 8.92 -0.97
C ALA A 221 3.99 10.40 -0.91
N GLU A 222 4.44 11.21 -1.88
CA GLU A 222 4.01 12.61 -2.01
C GLU A 222 2.49 12.75 -2.14
N ALA A 223 1.88 11.98 -3.03
CA ALA A 223 0.42 12.02 -3.22
C ALA A 223 -0.35 11.60 -1.95
N ILE A 224 0.17 10.64 -1.17
CA ILE A 224 -0.39 10.24 0.13
C ILE A 224 -0.29 11.39 1.12
N LEU A 225 0.87 12.04 1.25
CA LEU A 225 1.09 13.13 2.20
C LEU A 225 0.36 14.40 1.81
N GLU A 226 0.23 14.69 0.51
CA GLU A 226 -0.62 15.78 0.01
C GLU A 226 -2.10 15.51 0.38
N ALA A 227 -2.58 14.28 0.16
CA ALA A 227 -3.94 13.88 0.54
C ALA A 227 -4.17 13.95 2.06
N ALA A 228 -3.15 13.70 2.88
CA ALA A 228 -3.23 13.83 4.34
C ALA A 228 -3.50 15.28 4.79
N VAL A 229 -3.11 16.28 3.99
CA VAL A 229 -3.30 17.70 4.28
C VAL A 229 -4.48 18.31 3.53
N GLU A 230 -4.62 18.01 2.24
CA GLU A 230 -5.62 18.66 1.37
C GLU A 230 -6.91 17.82 1.21
N GLY A 231 -6.91 16.56 1.68
CA GLY A 231 -7.99 15.63 1.39
C GLY A 231 -7.97 15.18 -0.07
N GLY A 232 -9.13 14.84 -0.58
CA GLY A 232 -9.28 14.39 -1.98
C GLY A 232 -10.29 13.26 -2.12
N ARG A 233 -10.38 12.69 -3.33
CA ARG A 233 -11.28 11.58 -3.61
C ARG A 233 -10.49 10.37 -4.16
N ASN A 234 -10.39 10.27 -5.48
CA ASN A 234 -9.65 9.22 -6.18
C ASN A 234 -8.45 9.87 -6.87
N ILE A 235 -7.25 9.64 -6.36
CA ILE A 235 -6.00 10.25 -6.83
C ILE A 235 -5.22 9.19 -7.61
N LYS A 236 -5.13 9.36 -8.93
CA LYS A 236 -4.35 8.49 -9.81
C LYS A 236 -2.92 9.00 -9.88
N VAL A 237 -1.94 8.12 -9.63
CA VAL A 237 -0.53 8.48 -9.62
C VAL A 237 0.21 7.80 -10.78
N GLY A 238 0.72 8.63 -11.69
CA GLY A 238 1.38 8.20 -12.93
C GLY A 238 0.47 8.25 -14.15
N ALA A 239 1.04 8.62 -15.30
CA ALA A 239 0.29 8.78 -16.56
C ALA A 239 -0.40 7.48 -17.01
N MET A 240 0.25 6.33 -16.79
CA MET A 240 -0.32 5.03 -17.16
C MET A 240 -1.56 4.69 -16.32
N ALA A 241 -1.64 5.12 -15.05
CA ALA A 241 -2.85 4.94 -14.25
C ALA A 241 -4.08 5.61 -14.88
N HIS A 242 -3.91 6.84 -15.38
CA HIS A 242 -4.98 7.55 -16.10
C HIS A 242 -5.35 6.85 -17.41
N LEU A 243 -4.35 6.48 -18.20
CA LEU A 243 -4.55 5.85 -19.51
C LEU A 243 -5.23 4.48 -19.38
N ASN A 244 -4.69 3.60 -18.54
CA ASN A 244 -5.18 2.23 -18.39
C ASN A 244 -6.61 2.19 -17.83
N THR A 245 -6.90 3.01 -16.82
CA THR A 245 -8.26 3.08 -16.25
C THR A 245 -9.25 3.71 -17.23
N ALA A 246 -8.89 4.76 -17.95
CA ALA A 246 -9.75 5.35 -18.97
C ALA A 246 -10.02 4.37 -20.10
N THR A 247 -8.99 3.67 -20.60
CA THR A 247 -9.15 2.67 -21.67
C THR A 247 -10.02 1.49 -21.20
N SER A 248 -9.84 1.00 -19.98
CA SER A 248 -10.64 -0.07 -19.40
C SER A 248 -12.12 0.31 -19.30
N ASN A 249 -12.41 1.55 -18.92
CA ASN A 249 -13.79 2.02 -18.74
C ASN A 249 -14.50 2.35 -20.06
N VAL A 250 -13.78 2.85 -21.07
CA VAL A 250 -14.39 3.32 -22.33
C VAL A 250 -14.27 2.31 -23.46
N LEU A 251 -13.18 1.57 -23.54
CA LEU A 251 -12.86 0.60 -24.60
C LEU A 251 -12.40 -0.75 -24.01
N PRO A 252 -13.25 -1.48 -23.24
CA PRO A 252 -12.83 -2.67 -22.49
C PRO A 252 -12.22 -3.77 -23.37
N ALA A 253 -12.75 -4.05 -24.55
CA ALA A 253 -12.20 -5.05 -25.46
C ALA A 253 -10.77 -4.69 -25.98
N LEU A 254 -10.47 -3.40 -26.11
CA LEU A 254 -9.10 -2.95 -26.42
C LEU A 254 -8.19 -3.09 -25.22
N ALA A 255 -8.66 -2.69 -24.04
CA ALA A 255 -7.93 -2.86 -22.79
C ALA A 255 -7.54 -4.32 -22.54
N ASP A 256 -8.47 -5.28 -22.75
CA ASP A 256 -8.21 -6.73 -22.62
C ASP A 256 -7.08 -7.19 -23.54
N ARG A 257 -7.08 -6.75 -24.81
CA ARG A 257 -6.02 -7.10 -25.77
C ARG A 257 -4.65 -6.51 -25.38
N MET A 258 -4.65 -5.26 -24.95
CA MET A 258 -3.43 -4.57 -24.49
C MET A 258 -2.89 -5.24 -23.22
N SER A 259 -3.77 -5.58 -22.28
CA SER A 259 -3.42 -6.26 -21.04
C SER A 259 -2.84 -7.66 -21.30
N ALA A 260 -3.43 -8.44 -22.22
CA ALA A 260 -2.94 -9.76 -22.60
C ALA A 260 -1.50 -9.75 -23.13
N LEU A 261 -1.09 -8.70 -23.85
CA LEU A 261 0.27 -8.53 -24.34
C LEU A 261 1.29 -8.30 -23.20
N GLN A 262 0.84 -7.89 -22.03
CA GLN A 262 1.71 -7.66 -20.87
C GLN A 262 2.08 -8.96 -20.13
N ALA A 263 1.37 -10.07 -20.32
CA ALA A 263 1.60 -11.31 -19.59
C ALA A 263 3.07 -11.78 -19.66
N LYS A 264 3.68 -11.73 -20.84
CA LYS A 264 5.09 -12.09 -21.04
C LYS A 264 6.08 -11.08 -20.44
N ARG A 265 5.64 -9.83 -20.26
CA ARG A 265 6.46 -8.73 -19.71
C ARG A 265 6.52 -8.72 -18.19
N GLN A 266 5.78 -9.59 -17.53
CA GLN A 266 5.74 -9.71 -16.07
C GLN A 266 6.68 -10.77 -15.51
N GLN A 267 7.63 -11.26 -16.30
CA GLN A 267 8.56 -12.32 -15.95
C GLN A 267 9.98 -11.92 -16.31
N HIS A 268 10.93 -12.22 -15.43
CA HIS A 268 12.36 -12.18 -15.71
C HIS A 268 12.80 -13.51 -16.36
N ASP A 269 13.96 -13.52 -17.03
CA ASP A 269 14.57 -14.73 -17.58
C ASP A 269 15.44 -15.46 -16.52
N GLN A 270 14.88 -15.62 -15.30
CA GLN A 270 15.56 -16.34 -14.20
C GLN A 270 14.53 -17.08 -13.35
N ALA A 271 14.98 -18.16 -12.69
CA ALA A 271 14.13 -18.93 -11.78
C ALA A 271 13.65 -18.09 -10.59
N PRO A 272 12.46 -18.42 -10.00
CA PRO A 272 11.98 -17.75 -8.81
C PRO A 272 12.96 -17.88 -7.65
N ARG A 273 13.20 -16.79 -6.93
CA ARG A 273 14.07 -16.75 -5.74
C ARG A 273 13.34 -17.24 -4.48
N ASP A 274 12.14 -16.73 -4.25
CA ASP A 274 11.26 -17.13 -3.15
C ASP A 274 9.81 -17.26 -3.65
N PRO A 275 9.41 -18.43 -4.16
CA PRO A 275 8.06 -18.63 -4.70
C PRO A 275 6.96 -18.53 -3.64
N ASP A 276 7.28 -18.70 -2.36
CA ASP A 276 6.29 -18.56 -1.27
C ASP A 276 6.01 -17.10 -0.92
N GLY A 277 6.99 -16.21 -1.13
CA GLY A 277 6.88 -14.79 -0.86
C GLY A 277 6.46 -14.51 0.60
N THR A 278 5.72 -13.43 0.78
CA THR A 278 5.32 -12.95 2.12
C THR A 278 3.83 -13.14 2.41
N LEU A 279 3.14 -14.01 1.66
CA LEU A 279 1.68 -14.18 1.81
C LEU A 279 1.30 -14.65 3.23
N PHE A 280 2.00 -15.65 3.75
CA PHE A 280 1.77 -16.23 5.10
C PHE A 280 2.84 -15.84 6.12
N LYS A 281 4.00 -15.36 5.70
CA LYS A 281 5.12 -15.01 6.58
C LYS A 281 5.49 -13.53 6.44
N ALA A 282 6.13 -12.96 7.47
CA ALA A 282 6.65 -11.61 7.38
C ALA A 282 7.84 -11.53 6.40
N GLY A 283 7.93 -10.45 5.64
CA GLY A 283 9.10 -10.14 4.84
C GLY A 283 10.09 -9.26 5.61
N HIS A 284 11.38 -9.38 5.30
CA HIS A 284 12.47 -8.64 5.95
C HIS A 284 13.23 -7.79 4.92
N SER A 285 12.54 -6.95 4.15
CA SER A 285 13.25 -6.20 3.11
C SER A 285 13.86 -4.89 3.59
N GLY A 286 13.16 -4.10 4.40
CA GLY A 286 13.62 -2.77 4.83
C GLY A 286 13.96 -1.83 3.67
N ARG A 287 13.44 -2.08 2.46
CA ARG A 287 13.78 -1.37 1.23
C ARG A 287 12.61 -0.61 0.65
N VAL A 288 12.90 0.56 0.10
CA VAL A 288 11.96 1.35 -0.68
C VAL A 288 11.85 0.80 -2.10
N TYR A 289 12.98 0.54 -2.76
CA TYR A 289 13.05 0.15 -4.16
C TYR A 289 13.21 -1.36 -4.35
N GLY A 290 12.65 -1.90 -5.44
CA GLY A 290 12.75 -3.29 -5.84
C GLY A 290 13.87 -3.57 -6.82
N VAL A 291 14.12 -2.62 -7.74
CA VAL A 291 15.19 -2.73 -8.74
C VAL A 291 16.01 -1.45 -8.79
N SER A 292 17.30 -1.58 -9.16
CA SER A 292 18.22 -0.48 -9.41
C SER A 292 17.81 0.33 -10.67
N LYS A 293 18.51 1.44 -10.93
CA LYS A 293 18.34 2.23 -12.16
C LYS A 293 18.65 1.41 -13.42
N ASP A 294 19.52 0.43 -13.31
CA ASP A 294 19.90 -0.47 -14.41
C ASP A 294 18.97 -1.70 -14.52
N GLY A 295 17.94 -1.79 -13.65
CA GLY A 295 16.94 -2.85 -13.67
C GLY A 295 17.34 -4.15 -12.96
N GLU A 296 18.45 -4.15 -12.23
CA GLU A 296 18.86 -5.28 -11.40
C GLU A 296 18.03 -5.34 -10.12
N ILE A 297 17.68 -6.57 -9.69
CA ILE A 297 16.94 -6.78 -8.44
C ILE A 297 17.86 -6.44 -7.27
N LEU A 298 17.42 -5.48 -6.44
CA LEU A 298 18.13 -5.08 -5.25
C LEU A 298 18.03 -6.15 -4.17
N GLU A 299 19.14 -6.46 -3.53
CA GLU A 299 19.20 -7.31 -2.33
C GLU A 299 18.99 -6.46 -1.07
N THR A 300 18.68 -7.09 0.05
CA THR A 300 18.49 -6.41 1.33
C THR A 300 19.74 -5.62 1.70
N THR A 301 19.59 -4.32 1.96
CA THR A 301 20.66 -3.44 2.43
C THR A 301 20.31 -2.87 3.79
N ALA A 302 21.34 -2.56 4.59
CA ALA A 302 21.18 -1.98 5.93
C ALA A 302 20.68 -0.52 5.93
N ASP A 303 20.76 0.19 4.78
CA ASP A 303 20.30 1.58 4.66
C ASP A 303 19.11 1.68 3.67
N PRO A 304 17.91 1.98 4.16
CA PRO A 304 16.73 2.13 3.31
C PRO A 304 16.82 3.29 2.31
N ARG A 305 17.76 4.22 2.46
CA ARG A 305 17.92 5.44 1.62
C ARG A 305 19.00 5.35 0.56
N SER A 306 19.94 4.41 0.69
CA SER A 306 21.12 4.30 -0.20
C SER A 306 20.79 3.83 -1.62
N GLN A 307 19.52 3.69 -1.99
CA GLN A 307 19.07 2.97 -3.19
C GLN A 307 18.41 3.85 -4.26
N GLY A 308 18.45 5.18 -4.12
CA GLY A 308 17.84 6.16 -5.05
C GLY A 308 18.77 6.70 -6.14
#